data_50badee83026702e8a17b9f523ee3c1c
#
_entry.id   50badee83026702e8a17b9f523ee3c1c
#
_cell.length_a   1.000
_cell.length_b   1.000
_cell.length_c   1.000
_cell.angle_alpha   90.00
_cell.angle_beta   90.00
_cell.angle_gamma   90.00
#
_symmetry.space_group_name_H-M   'P 1'
#
loop_
_entity.id
_entity.type
_entity.pdbx_description
1 polymer ?
#
loop_
_entity_poly.entity_id
_entity_poly.type
_entity_poly.pdbx_seq_one_letter_code
_entity_poly.pdbx_strand_id
1 'polypeptide(L)'
;MKLLVIGDDHAAWTMASVLASSGCYCLICKDVIAPADINEPGLNRLSSDQIRQGRLQLVESKDSAVDADHMVYAEPHASYEELLACSLSYAEKAQKNLDVGTLSLKRVIALIQPFEIGTTDRLQQDLNVQGYNFVSVVFWPSFIQSGRAIESFSHADRVLLGSSDEHATGVIRQIMSPYNRSRDTFMVMRPKEAELTKVAINGMLATRVSFMNELADYASMNEIDIEPVRQGIGSDSRIGFQYLYPGCGFGGQAFLDTLHQLTKELEAHQHSSLLKSVWQRNEQQKDMLFQKFWRFYQADIQGKSVAIWGGAFKPNTASISGSPAISLIESLLAHQVTVRLYDPAANRAMLEYFSGDSGIIACQSAYQAVEDCDALMLVTEWKEFWNLDLAQVAGKMHQPLLLDGRNIYDPEYARVSGIIYSGVGRGQTI
;
A
#
# COMPACT_ATOMS: atom_id res chain seq x y z
N MET A 1 21.39 -20.45 5.46
CA MET A 1 20.85 -20.14 4.12
C MET A 1 21.16 -18.70 3.84
N LYS A 2 21.74 -18.42 2.68
CA LYS A 2 22.15 -17.07 2.26
C LYS A 2 21.23 -16.61 1.13
N LEU A 3 20.57 -15.48 1.31
CA LEU A 3 19.55 -14.94 0.39
C LEU A 3 20.06 -13.65 -0.25
N LEU A 4 19.93 -13.53 -1.55
CA LEU A 4 20.08 -12.27 -2.27
C LEU A 4 18.70 -11.64 -2.44
N VAL A 5 18.50 -10.44 -1.93
CA VAL A 5 17.27 -9.67 -2.11
C VAL A 5 17.58 -8.54 -3.10
N ILE A 6 16.91 -8.56 -4.23
CA ILE A 6 16.99 -7.53 -5.26
C ILE A 6 15.82 -6.58 -5.09
N GLY A 7 16.09 -5.32 -4.88
CA GLY A 7 15.12 -4.26 -4.64
C GLY A 7 15.49 -3.45 -3.39
N ASP A 8 15.04 -2.22 -3.35
CA ASP A 8 15.30 -1.26 -2.27
C ASP A 8 14.01 -0.64 -1.71
N ASP A 9 12.87 -1.17 -2.12
CA ASP A 9 11.57 -0.71 -1.66
C ASP A 9 11.23 -1.20 -0.23
N HIS A 10 10.09 -0.74 0.25
CA HIS A 10 9.52 -1.12 1.53
C HIS A 10 9.39 -2.65 1.72
N ALA A 11 9.02 -3.41 0.67
CA ALA A 11 8.84 -4.84 0.75
C ALA A 11 10.20 -5.57 0.82
N ALA A 12 11.17 -5.17 -0.01
CA ALA A 12 12.52 -5.71 -0.02
C ALA A 12 13.21 -5.57 1.34
N TRP A 13 13.20 -4.35 1.91
CA TRP A 13 13.78 -4.08 3.21
C TRP A 13 13.09 -4.83 4.34
N THR A 14 11.76 -4.92 4.32
CA THR A 14 11.01 -5.66 5.33
C THR A 14 11.36 -7.14 5.29
N MET A 15 11.33 -7.76 4.11
CA MET A 15 11.65 -9.18 3.95
C MET A 15 13.10 -9.47 4.36
N ALA A 16 14.07 -8.71 3.84
CA ALA A 16 15.49 -8.90 4.18
C ALA A 16 15.73 -8.80 5.69
N SER A 17 15.16 -7.79 6.35
CA SER A 17 15.36 -7.55 7.78
C SER A 17 14.70 -8.61 8.66
N VAL A 18 13.45 -9.00 8.33
CA VAL A 18 12.72 -10.03 9.09
C VAL A 18 13.38 -11.40 8.89
N LEU A 19 13.72 -11.78 7.65
CA LEU A 19 14.40 -13.05 7.39
C LEU A 19 15.79 -13.12 8.04
N ALA A 20 16.52 -12.00 8.04
CA ALA A 20 17.79 -11.92 8.77
C ALA A 20 17.60 -12.13 10.27
N SER A 21 16.55 -11.58 10.86
CA SER A 21 16.24 -11.75 12.30
C SER A 21 15.93 -13.20 12.68
N SER A 22 15.47 -14.02 11.73
CA SER A 22 15.19 -15.44 11.93
C SER A 22 16.36 -16.37 11.63
N GLY A 23 17.53 -15.82 11.29
CA GLY A 23 18.76 -16.58 11.13
C GLY A 23 19.21 -16.80 9.69
N CYS A 24 18.54 -16.23 8.69
CA CYS A 24 19.06 -16.16 7.34
C CYS A 24 20.20 -15.14 7.26
N TYR A 25 21.12 -15.34 6.31
CA TYR A 25 22.08 -14.31 5.91
C TYR A 25 21.52 -13.62 4.67
N CYS A 26 21.14 -12.35 4.79
CA CYS A 26 20.55 -11.60 3.72
C CYS A 26 21.53 -10.59 3.14
N LEU A 27 21.63 -10.58 1.81
CA LEU A 27 22.32 -9.55 1.03
C LEU A 27 21.26 -8.72 0.35
N ILE A 28 21.23 -7.41 0.56
CA ILE A 28 20.31 -6.50 -0.11
C ILE A 28 21.09 -5.55 -1.00
N CYS A 29 20.67 -5.45 -2.27
CA CYS A 29 21.25 -4.50 -3.20
C CYS A 29 20.76 -3.10 -2.85
N LYS A 30 21.69 -2.20 -2.53
CA LYS A 30 21.42 -0.80 -2.23
C LYS A 30 21.67 0.03 -3.48
N ASP A 31 20.63 0.37 -4.22
CA ASP A 31 20.77 1.30 -5.33
C ASP A 31 20.36 2.74 -4.94
N VAL A 32 19.30 2.95 -4.15
CA VAL A 32 18.77 4.31 -3.92
C VAL A 32 18.27 4.58 -2.50
N ILE A 33 17.52 3.68 -1.85
CA ILE A 33 16.78 3.98 -0.62
C ILE A 33 17.40 3.30 0.60
N ALA A 34 17.71 4.09 1.65
CA ALA A 34 18.15 3.55 2.94
C ALA A 34 16.92 3.20 3.82
N PRO A 35 17.02 2.21 4.75
CA PRO A 35 15.90 1.89 5.66
C PRO A 35 15.42 3.06 6.51
N ALA A 36 16.30 4.03 6.76
CA ALA A 36 15.97 5.25 7.50
C ALA A 36 15.02 6.17 6.72
N ASP A 37 15.02 6.09 5.40
CA ASP A 37 14.15 6.89 4.53
C ASP A 37 12.77 6.25 4.35
N ILE A 38 12.64 4.97 4.75
CA ILE A 38 11.36 4.25 4.74
C ILE A 38 10.68 4.49 6.09
N ASN A 39 9.64 5.31 6.10
CA ASN A 39 8.87 5.58 7.32
C ASN A 39 7.93 4.39 7.63
N GLU A 40 8.54 3.32 8.18
CA GLU A 40 7.84 2.10 8.60
C GLU A 40 8.15 1.79 10.07
N PRO A 41 7.12 1.63 10.92
CA PRO A 41 7.33 1.38 12.35
C PRO A 41 8.25 0.20 12.64
N GLY A 42 9.36 0.48 13.32
CA GLY A 42 10.32 -0.54 13.78
C GLY A 42 11.30 -1.05 12.72
N LEU A 43 11.09 -0.77 11.43
CA LEU A 43 11.92 -1.32 10.35
C LEU A 43 13.38 -0.83 10.41
N ASN A 44 13.59 0.47 10.59
CA ASN A 44 14.94 1.04 10.70
C ASN A 44 15.74 0.44 11.86
N ARG A 45 15.10 0.24 13.02
CA ARG A 45 15.73 -0.41 14.18
C ARG A 45 16.08 -1.85 13.86
N LEU A 46 15.12 -2.63 13.32
CA LEU A 46 15.33 -4.04 12.98
C LEU A 46 16.47 -4.20 11.98
N SER A 47 16.47 -3.43 10.88
CA SER A 47 17.52 -3.44 9.86
C SER A 47 18.90 -3.13 10.45
N SER A 48 19.00 -2.05 11.24
CA SER A 48 20.25 -1.64 11.90
C SER A 48 20.79 -2.71 12.85
N ASP A 49 19.91 -3.39 13.58
CA ASP A 49 20.28 -4.48 14.47
C ASP A 49 20.84 -5.68 13.69
N GLN A 50 20.21 -6.04 12.55
CA GLN A 50 20.68 -7.16 11.72
C GLN A 50 21.98 -6.82 10.97
N ILE A 51 22.18 -5.58 10.55
CA ILE A 51 23.43 -5.10 9.96
C ILE A 51 24.57 -5.21 11.00
N ARG A 52 24.35 -4.75 12.22
CA ARG A 52 25.35 -4.84 13.32
C ARG A 52 25.72 -6.29 13.67
N GLN A 53 24.76 -7.21 13.57
CA GLN A 53 24.98 -8.64 13.80
C GLN A 53 25.62 -9.35 12.61
N GLY A 54 25.85 -8.67 11.49
CA GLY A 54 26.40 -9.24 10.25
C GLY A 54 25.48 -10.20 9.52
N ARG A 55 24.17 -10.21 9.84
CA ARG A 55 23.17 -11.07 9.20
C ARG A 55 22.50 -10.42 8.01
N LEU A 56 22.49 -9.08 7.95
CA LEU A 56 22.05 -8.28 6.83
C LEU A 56 23.23 -7.47 6.32
N GLN A 57 23.59 -7.63 5.05
CA GLN A 57 24.67 -6.91 4.41
C GLN A 57 24.17 -6.12 3.21
N LEU A 58 24.63 -4.88 3.12
CA LEU A 58 24.41 -4.01 1.97
C LEU A 58 25.43 -4.32 0.90
N VAL A 59 24.99 -4.47 -0.33
CA VAL A 59 25.85 -4.65 -1.51
C VAL A 59 25.59 -3.52 -2.49
N GLU A 60 26.67 -2.93 -3.03
CA GLU A 60 26.59 -1.71 -3.85
C GLU A 60 26.17 -1.98 -5.30
N SER A 61 26.18 -3.23 -5.74
CA SER A 61 25.83 -3.60 -7.10
C SER A 61 25.11 -4.94 -7.12
N LYS A 62 24.12 -5.07 -7.99
CA LYS A 62 23.47 -6.35 -8.33
C LYS A 62 24.49 -7.42 -8.73
N ASP A 63 25.66 -7.00 -9.19
CA ASP A 63 26.76 -7.86 -9.61
C ASP A 63 27.67 -8.35 -8.47
N SER A 64 27.68 -7.72 -7.32
CA SER A 64 28.56 -8.11 -6.19
C SER A 64 27.99 -9.24 -5.31
N ALA A 65 26.73 -9.57 -5.43
CA ALA A 65 26.07 -10.61 -4.62
C ALA A 65 26.24 -12.04 -5.21
N VAL A 66 27.46 -12.45 -5.42
CA VAL A 66 27.86 -13.64 -6.20
C VAL A 66 27.60 -14.97 -5.50
N ASP A 67 27.45 -14.97 -4.17
CA ASP A 67 27.47 -16.21 -3.38
C ASP A 67 26.21 -16.31 -2.50
N ALA A 68 25.03 -16.33 -3.12
CA ALA A 68 23.76 -16.55 -2.44
C ALA A 68 23.14 -17.89 -2.84
N ASP A 69 22.55 -18.59 -1.85
CA ASP A 69 21.86 -19.85 -2.09
C ASP A 69 20.62 -19.66 -2.95
N HIS A 70 19.85 -18.61 -2.69
CA HIS A 70 18.61 -18.29 -3.40
C HIS A 70 18.49 -16.78 -3.59
N MET A 71 17.65 -16.39 -4.56
CA MET A 71 17.35 -14.99 -4.86
C MET A 71 15.87 -14.68 -4.62
N VAL A 72 15.60 -13.54 -4.00
CA VAL A 72 14.28 -12.93 -3.85
C VAL A 72 14.27 -11.66 -4.70
N TYR A 73 13.43 -11.64 -5.72
CA TYR A 73 13.29 -10.49 -6.61
C TYR A 73 12.11 -9.63 -6.17
N ALA A 74 12.43 -8.44 -5.66
CA ALA A 74 11.50 -7.52 -5.01
C ALA A 74 11.45 -6.14 -5.69
N GLU A 75 12.07 -5.98 -6.87
CA GLU A 75 12.11 -4.70 -7.58
C GLU A 75 10.71 -4.31 -8.05
N PRO A 76 10.15 -3.18 -7.56
CA PRO A 76 8.86 -2.70 -8.05
C PRO A 76 9.03 -2.09 -9.45
N HIS A 77 8.00 -2.21 -10.28
CA HIS A 77 7.93 -1.60 -11.62
C HIS A 77 9.02 -2.04 -12.63
N ALA A 78 9.77 -3.11 -12.32
CA ALA A 78 10.74 -3.64 -13.26
C ALA A 78 10.08 -4.20 -14.52
N SER A 79 10.71 -3.98 -15.67
CA SER A 79 10.34 -4.63 -16.91
C SER A 79 10.69 -6.13 -16.88
N TYR A 80 10.08 -6.90 -17.78
CA TYR A 80 10.45 -8.31 -17.92
C TYR A 80 11.92 -8.48 -18.33
N GLU A 81 12.42 -7.59 -19.16
CA GLU A 81 13.80 -7.58 -19.64
C GLU A 81 14.80 -7.38 -18.49
N GLU A 82 14.51 -6.48 -17.55
CA GLU A 82 15.33 -6.27 -16.34
C GLU A 82 15.30 -7.48 -15.42
N LEU A 83 14.11 -8.06 -15.18
CA LEU A 83 13.95 -9.29 -14.43
C LEU A 83 14.76 -10.44 -15.04
N LEU A 84 14.65 -10.64 -16.37
CA LEU A 84 15.37 -11.69 -17.09
C LEU A 84 16.88 -11.48 -17.01
N ALA A 85 17.38 -10.27 -17.28
CA ALA A 85 18.79 -9.94 -17.22
C ALA A 85 19.38 -10.19 -15.82
N CYS A 86 18.69 -9.78 -14.77
CA CYS A 86 19.08 -10.02 -13.38
C CYS A 86 19.11 -11.52 -13.06
N SER A 87 18.08 -12.26 -13.50
CA SER A 87 17.97 -13.70 -13.27
C SER A 87 19.04 -14.51 -13.99
N LEU A 88 19.38 -14.14 -15.22
CA LEU A 88 20.48 -14.74 -15.99
C LEU A 88 21.84 -14.46 -15.34
N SER A 89 22.09 -13.22 -14.90
CA SER A 89 23.32 -12.85 -14.18
C SER A 89 23.48 -13.68 -12.92
N TYR A 90 22.40 -13.83 -12.11
CA TYR A 90 22.42 -14.68 -10.93
C TYR A 90 22.70 -16.14 -11.27
N ALA A 91 22.02 -16.71 -12.27
CA ALA A 91 22.18 -18.11 -12.68
C ALA A 91 23.61 -18.40 -13.21
N GLU A 92 24.17 -17.52 -14.04
CA GLU A 92 25.53 -17.64 -14.56
C GLU A 92 26.57 -17.66 -13.43
N LYS A 93 26.42 -16.77 -12.45
CA LYS A 93 27.32 -16.69 -11.29
C LYS A 93 27.19 -17.91 -10.38
N ALA A 94 25.94 -18.35 -10.14
CA ALA A 94 25.69 -19.57 -9.37
C ALA A 94 26.34 -20.80 -10.04
N GLN A 95 26.29 -20.90 -11.37
CA GLN A 95 26.90 -21.98 -12.12
C GLN A 95 28.43 -21.99 -11.99
N LYS A 96 29.09 -20.82 -12.02
CA LYS A 96 30.54 -20.70 -11.85
C LYS A 96 31.02 -21.12 -10.46
N ASN A 97 30.18 -21.00 -9.43
CA ASN A 97 30.49 -21.35 -8.04
C ASN A 97 30.11 -22.80 -7.68
N LEU A 98 29.44 -23.53 -8.58
CA LEU A 98 29.12 -24.95 -8.38
C LEU A 98 30.42 -25.76 -8.61
N ASP A 99 31.09 -26.20 -7.55
CA ASP A 99 32.07 -27.28 -7.63
C ASP A 99 31.40 -28.53 -8.24
N VAL A 100 32.12 -29.24 -9.10
CA VAL A 100 31.61 -30.38 -9.89
C VAL A 100 30.97 -31.50 -9.03
N GLY A 101 31.12 -31.46 -7.70
CA GLY A 101 30.52 -32.38 -6.74
C GLY A 101 29.19 -31.93 -6.10
N THR A 102 28.78 -30.68 -6.27
CA THR A 102 27.58 -30.11 -5.61
C THR A 102 26.44 -29.75 -6.58
N LEU A 103 26.48 -30.27 -7.79
CA LEU A 103 25.51 -30.04 -8.88
C LEU A 103 24.04 -30.44 -8.55
N SER A 104 23.76 -31.01 -7.38
CA SER A 104 22.39 -31.41 -6.99
C SER A 104 21.62 -30.36 -6.22
N LEU A 105 22.20 -29.22 -5.84
CA LEU A 105 21.50 -28.16 -5.10
C LEU A 105 20.84 -27.22 -6.08
N LYS A 106 19.54 -27.43 -6.32
CA LYS A 106 18.72 -26.48 -7.06
C LYS A 106 18.70 -25.12 -6.37
N ARG A 107 18.81 -24.08 -7.15
CA ARG A 107 18.63 -22.68 -6.72
C ARG A 107 17.20 -22.24 -6.91
N VAL A 108 16.74 -21.29 -6.12
CA VAL A 108 15.40 -20.73 -6.24
C VAL A 108 15.47 -19.23 -6.49
N ILE A 109 14.71 -18.78 -7.48
CA ILE A 109 14.38 -17.37 -7.71
C ILE A 109 12.93 -17.19 -7.30
N ALA A 110 12.67 -16.38 -6.27
CA ALA A 110 11.34 -16.06 -5.78
C ALA A 110 10.92 -14.66 -6.22
N LEU A 111 9.87 -14.55 -7.04
CA LEU A 111 9.26 -13.30 -7.44
C LEU A 111 8.24 -12.88 -6.39
N ILE A 112 8.37 -11.69 -5.82
CA ILE A 112 7.44 -11.21 -4.78
C ILE A 112 6.50 -10.10 -5.25
N GLN A 113 6.86 -9.40 -6.32
CA GLN A 113 6.00 -8.39 -6.95
C GLN A 113 5.15 -9.03 -8.05
N PRO A 114 3.91 -8.56 -8.24
CA PRO A 114 3.09 -9.02 -9.35
C PRO A 114 3.63 -8.46 -10.67
N PHE A 115 3.83 -9.36 -11.62
CA PHE A 115 4.05 -9.09 -13.03
C PHE A 115 2.80 -9.50 -13.83
N GLU A 116 2.86 -9.43 -15.16
CA GLU A 116 1.83 -10.01 -16.02
C GLU A 116 1.64 -11.50 -15.73
N ILE A 117 0.39 -11.98 -15.80
CA ILE A 117 0.08 -13.38 -15.52
C ILE A 117 0.80 -14.30 -16.52
N GLY A 118 1.56 -15.25 -15.97
CA GLY A 118 2.40 -16.17 -16.74
C GLY A 118 3.89 -15.81 -16.73
N THR A 119 4.27 -14.70 -16.11
CA THR A 119 5.68 -14.25 -16.05
C THR A 119 6.58 -15.29 -15.37
N THR A 120 6.13 -15.94 -14.30
CA THR A 120 6.91 -16.98 -13.61
C THR A 120 7.24 -18.15 -14.52
N ASP A 121 6.26 -18.66 -15.25
CA ASP A 121 6.44 -19.77 -16.20
C ASP A 121 7.33 -19.36 -17.38
N ARG A 122 7.17 -18.14 -17.90
CA ARG A 122 7.98 -17.58 -18.98
C ARG A 122 9.44 -17.46 -18.56
N LEU A 123 9.72 -16.91 -17.39
CA LEU A 123 11.07 -16.79 -16.86
C LEU A 123 11.72 -18.15 -16.65
N GLN A 124 10.97 -19.15 -16.12
CA GLN A 124 11.45 -20.52 -15.99
C GLN A 124 11.83 -21.11 -17.33
N GLN A 125 11.01 -20.90 -18.36
CA GLN A 125 11.28 -21.38 -19.72
C GLN A 125 12.53 -20.73 -20.31
N ASP A 126 12.68 -19.41 -20.17
CA ASP A 126 13.84 -18.68 -20.71
C ASP A 126 15.14 -19.12 -20.04
N LEU A 127 15.14 -19.34 -18.71
CA LEU A 127 16.30 -19.89 -18.00
C LEU A 127 16.64 -21.32 -18.47
N ASN A 128 15.64 -22.16 -18.68
CA ASN A 128 15.84 -23.52 -19.18
C ASN A 128 16.46 -23.54 -20.60
N VAL A 129 15.99 -22.65 -21.48
CA VAL A 129 16.54 -22.50 -22.86
C VAL A 129 18.01 -22.08 -22.82
N GLN A 130 18.41 -21.27 -21.83
CA GLN A 130 19.81 -20.87 -21.62
C GLN A 130 20.64 -21.93 -20.86
N GLY A 131 20.06 -23.08 -20.55
CA GLY A 131 20.76 -24.19 -19.89
C GLY A 131 20.79 -24.17 -18.36
N TYR A 132 20.10 -23.22 -17.71
CA TYR A 132 20.07 -23.07 -16.24
C TYR A 132 18.96 -23.90 -15.57
N ASN A 133 18.85 -25.19 -15.94
CA ASN A 133 17.82 -26.12 -15.42
C ASN A 133 17.92 -26.38 -13.91
N PHE A 134 19.02 -25.98 -13.25
CA PHE A 134 19.22 -26.08 -11.81
C PHE A 134 18.57 -24.94 -11.04
N VAL A 135 17.98 -23.94 -11.73
CA VAL A 135 17.26 -22.81 -11.15
C VAL A 135 15.78 -23.05 -11.28
N SER A 136 15.05 -23.00 -10.18
CA SER A 136 13.59 -23.04 -10.15
C SER A 136 13.03 -21.66 -9.83
N VAL A 137 12.07 -21.20 -10.63
CA VAL A 137 11.37 -19.93 -10.42
C VAL A 137 10.05 -20.18 -9.72
N VAL A 138 9.78 -19.40 -8.68
CA VAL A 138 8.52 -19.44 -7.93
C VAL A 138 7.92 -18.05 -7.78
N PHE A 139 6.61 -17.95 -7.71
CA PHE A 139 5.94 -16.72 -7.33
C PHE A 139 5.57 -16.78 -5.84
N TRP A 140 6.20 -15.94 -5.04
CA TRP A 140 5.95 -15.81 -3.61
C TRP A 140 5.49 -14.40 -3.27
N PRO A 141 4.22 -14.05 -3.59
CA PRO A 141 3.75 -12.68 -3.47
C PRO A 141 3.78 -12.16 -2.06
N SER A 142 4.25 -10.94 -1.93
CA SER A 142 4.20 -10.20 -0.66
C SER A 142 2.76 -9.75 -0.36
N PHE A 143 2.33 -9.96 0.91
CA PHE A 143 1.15 -9.34 1.50
C PHE A 143 1.53 -8.34 2.59
N ILE A 144 2.71 -7.77 2.49
CA ILE A 144 3.24 -6.76 3.40
C ILE A 144 2.34 -5.52 3.35
N GLN A 145 1.95 -5.05 4.52
CA GLN A 145 1.09 -3.87 4.67
C GLN A 145 1.93 -2.72 5.24
N SER A 146 2.10 -1.64 4.48
CA SER A 146 2.77 -0.42 4.98
C SER A 146 2.14 0.03 6.30
N GLY A 147 2.96 0.47 7.26
CA GLY A 147 2.52 0.81 8.62
C GLY A 147 2.40 -0.37 9.58
N ARG A 148 2.46 -1.63 9.09
CA ARG A 148 2.47 -2.88 9.84
C ARG A 148 3.30 -3.95 9.14
N ALA A 149 4.37 -3.56 8.45
CA ALA A 149 5.09 -4.42 7.53
C ALA A 149 5.71 -5.63 8.22
N ILE A 150 6.42 -5.41 9.32
CA ILE A 150 7.07 -6.47 10.10
C ILE A 150 6.05 -7.49 10.59
N GLU A 151 4.94 -7.00 11.19
CA GLU A 151 3.90 -7.85 11.73
C GLU A 151 3.17 -8.63 10.62
N SER A 152 2.77 -7.95 9.53
CA SER A 152 2.04 -8.57 8.44
C SER A 152 2.85 -9.62 7.67
N PHE A 153 4.18 -9.51 7.67
CA PHE A 153 5.06 -10.54 7.10
C PHE A 153 5.34 -11.68 8.08
N SER A 154 5.68 -11.37 9.35
CA SER A 154 6.06 -12.38 10.33
C SER A 154 4.88 -13.18 10.91
N HIS A 155 3.67 -12.62 10.86
CA HIS A 155 2.43 -13.25 11.35
C HIS A 155 1.38 -13.36 10.24
N ALA A 156 1.83 -13.73 9.03
CA ALA A 156 0.93 -13.88 7.90
C ALA A 156 -0.10 -14.99 8.16
N ASP A 157 -1.39 -14.68 7.96
CA ASP A 157 -2.47 -15.68 8.06
C ASP A 157 -2.34 -16.80 7.02
N ARG A 158 -1.71 -16.48 5.88
CA ARG A 158 -1.44 -17.41 4.78
C ARG A 158 -0.18 -17.00 4.03
N VAL A 159 0.55 -17.99 3.55
CA VAL A 159 1.68 -17.86 2.63
C VAL A 159 1.24 -18.43 1.29
N LEU A 160 0.93 -17.56 0.35
CA LEU A 160 0.62 -17.95 -1.03
C LEU A 160 1.91 -18.29 -1.76
N LEU A 161 1.96 -19.40 -2.47
CA LEU A 161 3.12 -19.83 -3.24
C LEU A 161 2.70 -20.42 -4.57
N GLY A 162 3.12 -19.80 -5.66
CA GLY A 162 3.03 -20.34 -7.01
C GLY A 162 4.27 -21.15 -7.36
N SER A 163 4.16 -22.46 -7.35
CA SER A 163 5.30 -23.35 -7.65
C SER A 163 4.81 -24.64 -8.30
N SER A 164 5.58 -25.12 -9.28
CA SER A 164 5.44 -26.47 -9.87
C SER A 164 6.60 -27.39 -9.46
N ASP A 165 7.51 -26.93 -8.59
CA ASP A 165 8.69 -27.66 -8.14
C ASP A 165 8.61 -27.90 -6.61
N GLU A 166 8.57 -29.17 -6.21
CA GLU A 166 8.50 -29.58 -4.79
C GLU A 166 9.75 -29.15 -4.00
N HIS A 167 10.94 -29.18 -4.63
CA HIS A 167 12.15 -28.73 -3.97
C HIS A 167 12.10 -27.23 -3.68
N ALA A 168 11.72 -26.41 -4.67
CA ALA A 168 11.58 -24.97 -4.49
C ALA A 168 10.52 -24.63 -3.44
N THR A 169 9.40 -25.36 -3.42
CA THR A 169 8.37 -25.28 -2.37
C THR A 169 8.97 -25.57 -1.00
N GLY A 170 9.79 -26.62 -0.88
CA GLY A 170 10.50 -27.00 0.36
C GLY A 170 11.45 -25.91 0.85
N VAL A 171 12.18 -25.25 -0.06
CA VAL A 171 13.06 -24.12 0.26
C VAL A 171 12.28 -22.94 0.87
N ILE A 172 11.18 -22.53 0.25
CA ILE A 172 10.36 -21.42 0.78
C ILE A 172 9.72 -21.82 2.12
N ARG A 173 9.25 -23.08 2.26
CA ARG A 173 8.77 -23.59 3.56
C ARG A 173 9.85 -23.54 4.63
N GLN A 174 11.11 -23.86 4.32
CA GLN A 174 12.22 -23.79 5.25
C GLN A 174 12.52 -22.36 5.65
N ILE A 175 12.53 -21.41 4.70
CA ILE A 175 12.73 -19.97 4.96
C ILE A 175 11.65 -19.45 5.92
N MET A 176 10.40 -19.84 5.72
CA MET A 176 9.26 -19.37 6.50
C MET A 176 8.99 -20.20 7.77
N SER A 177 9.74 -21.27 8.01
CA SER A 177 9.50 -22.18 9.15
C SER A 177 9.50 -21.50 10.52
N PRO A 178 10.32 -20.45 10.81
CA PRO A 178 10.28 -19.75 12.10
C PRO A 178 8.91 -19.10 12.37
N TYR A 179 8.17 -18.74 11.33
CA TYR A 179 6.90 -17.99 11.40
C TYR A 179 5.65 -18.91 11.31
N ASN A 180 5.82 -20.17 10.93
CA ASN A 180 4.73 -21.14 10.67
C ASN A 180 4.74 -22.35 11.61
N ARG A 181 5.15 -22.17 12.87
CA ARG A 181 5.32 -23.29 13.82
C ARG A 181 4.01 -23.92 14.30
N SER A 182 2.93 -23.15 14.41
CA SER A 182 1.69 -23.58 15.06
C SER A 182 0.65 -24.16 14.08
N ARG A 183 0.72 -23.82 12.81
CA ARG A 183 -0.20 -24.27 11.76
C ARG A 183 0.47 -24.20 10.39
N ASP A 184 0.08 -25.06 9.47
CA ASP A 184 0.47 -24.93 8.06
C ASP A 184 -0.38 -23.81 7.43
N THR A 185 0.26 -22.69 7.13
CA THR A 185 -0.35 -21.53 6.48
C THR A 185 -0.12 -21.49 4.98
N PHE A 186 0.62 -22.48 4.42
CA PHE A 186 0.95 -22.51 3.01
C PHE A 186 -0.23 -22.85 2.13
N MET A 187 -0.42 -22.04 1.10
CA MET A 187 -1.35 -22.24 0.01
C MET A 187 -0.52 -22.38 -1.27
N VAL A 188 -0.19 -23.62 -1.64
CA VAL A 188 0.62 -23.90 -2.83
C VAL A 188 -0.29 -24.18 -4.01
N MET A 189 -0.02 -23.52 -5.14
CA MET A 189 -0.75 -23.68 -6.39
C MET A 189 0.20 -23.45 -7.57
N ARG A 190 -0.28 -23.66 -8.81
CA ARG A 190 0.54 -23.37 -9.99
C ARG A 190 0.87 -21.88 -10.08
N PRO A 191 2.00 -21.49 -10.70
CA PRO A 191 2.43 -20.08 -10.77
C PRO A 191 1.34 -19.14 -11.27
N LYS A 192 0.71 -19.40 -12.42
CA LYS A 192 -0.37 -18.57 -12.97
C LYS A 192 -1.58 -18.42 -12.06
N GLU A 193 -1.91 -19.48 -11.31
CA GLU A 193 -3.00 -19.43 -10.35
C GLU A 193 -2.67 -18.49 -9.18
N ALA A 194 -1.43 -18.53 -8.70
CA ALA A 194 -0.98 -17.65 -7.62
C ALA A 194 -0.87 -16.19 -8.08
N GLU A 195 -0.37 -15.95 -9.28
CA GLU A 195 -0.31 -14.62 -9.90
C GLU A 195 -1.71 -14.01 -10.02
N LEU A 196 -2.66 -14.76 -10.62
CA LEU A 196 -4.05 -14.32 -10.72
C LEU A 196 -4.68 -14.12 -9.32
N THR A 197 -4.43 -15.02 -8.37
CA THR A 197 -4.96 -14.90 -7.01
C THR A 197 -4.50 -13.61 -6.33
N LYS A 198 -3.23 -13.24 -6.47
CA LYS A 198 -2.67 -12.01 -5.90
C LYS A 198 -3.39 -10.76 -6.42
N VAL A 199 -3.53 -10.63 -7.72
CA VAL A 199 -4.17 -9.46 -8.33
C VAL A 199 -5.68 -9.45 -8.12
N ALA A 200 -6.33 -10.61 -8.14
CA ALA A 200 -7.77 -10.75 -7.88
C ALA A 200 -8.18 -10.36 -6.46
N ILE A 201 -7.33 -10.63 -5.45
CA ILE A 201 -7.56 -10.16 -4.07
C ILE A 201 -7.67 -8.63 -4.05
N ASN A 202 -6.75 -7.92 -4.68
CA ASN A 202 -6.78 -6.45 -4.71
C ASN A 202 -8.02 -5.94 -5.49
N GLY A 203 -8.37 -6.56 -6.61
CA GLY A 203 -9.59 -6.25 -7.35
C GLY A 203 -10.86 -6.40 -6.50
N MET A 204 -10.96 -7.49 -5.73
CA MET A 204 -12.09 -7.72 -4.81
C MET A 204 -12.14 -6.67 -3.69
N LEU A 205 -11.00 -6.34 -3.09
CA LEU A 205 -10.93 -5.34 -2.01
C LEU A 205 -11.33 -3.95 -2.52
N ALA A 206 -10.85 -3.54 -3.72
CA ALA A 206 -11.25 -2.29 -4.37
C ALA A 206 -12.74 -2.24 -4.67
N THR A 207 -13.31 -3.34 -5.16
CA THR A 207 -14.75 -3.47 -5.44
C THR A 207 -15.57 -3.28 -4.17
N ARG A 208 -15.17 -3.87 -3.05
CA ARG A 208 -15.87 -3.71 -1.76
C ARG A 208 -15.92 -2.26 -1.29
N VAL A 209 -14.78 -1.56 -1.35
CA VAL A 209 -14.73 -0.13 -0.95
C VAL A 209 -15.57 0.73 -1.90
N SER A 210 -15.45 0.51 -3.22
CA SER A 210 -16.21 1.29 -4.20
C SER A 210 -17.71 1.04 -4.07
N PHE A 211 -18.13 -0.20 -3.81
CA PHE A 211 -19.54 -0.54 -3.53
C PHE A 211 -20.05 0.18 -2.28
N MET A 212 -19.30 0.21 -1.20
CA MET A 212 -19.68 0.95 0.01
C MET A 212 -19.75 2.47 -0.22
N ASN A 213 -18.87 3.02 -1.06
CA ASN A 213 -18.91 4.43 -1.43
C ASN A 213 -20.16 4.76 -2.26
N GLU A 214 -20.58 3.87 -3.14
CA GLU A 214 -21.82 4.02 -3.92
C GLU A 214 -23.05 3.98 -3.01
N LEU A 215 -23.09 3.04 -2.05
CA LEU A 215 -24.17 3.00 -1.06
C LEU A 215 -24.18 4.23 -0.15
N ALA A 216 -23.02 4.79 0.19
CA ALA A 216 -22.91 5.99 1.00
C ALA A 216 -23.47 7.22 0.28
N ASP A 217 -23.30 7.34 -1.04
CA ASP A 217 -23.93 8.41 -1.81
C ASP A 217 -25.44 8.27 -1.80
N TYR A 218 -25.97 7.06 -2.04
CA TYR A 218 -27.39 6.78 -1.95
C TYR A 218 -27.95 7.10 -0.56
N ALA A 219 -27.21 6.73 0.51
CA ALA A 219 -27.57 7.00 1.88
C ALA A 219 -27.67 8.51 2.15
N SER A 220 -26.69 9.30 1.66
CA SER A 220 -26.71 10.76 1.78
C SER A 220 -27.93 11.40 1.12
N MET A 221 -28.36 10.90 -0.07
CA MET A 221 -29.52 11.42 -0.80
C MET A 221 -30.85 11.10 -0.11
N ASN A 222 -30.89 10.07 0.74
CA ASN A 222 -32.11 9.56 1.36
C ASN A 222 -32.12 9.73 2.90
N GLU A 223 -31.24 10.56 3.44
CA GLU A 223 -31.14 10.84 4.90
C GLU A 223 -30.91 9.56 5.75
N ILE A 224 -30.19 8.58 5.16
CA ILE A 224 -29.80 7.34 5.82
C ILE A 224 -28.38 7.49 6.38
N ASP A 225 -28.12 7.04 7.62
CA ASP A 225 -26.75 6.89 8.13
C ASP A 225 -26.17 5.56 7.60
N ILE A 226 -25.07 5.65 6.86
CA ILE A 226 -24.41 4.48 6.28
C ILE A 226 -23.79 3.55 7.36
N GLU A 227 -23.52 4.05 8.56
CA GLU A 227 -22.81 3.25 9.58
C GLU A 227 -23.64 2.05 10.09
N PRO A 228 -24.93 2.17 10.46
CA PRO A 228 -25.76 1.00 10.74
C PRO A 228 -25.90 0.04 9.56
N VAL A 229 -25.95 0.56 8.33
CA VAL A 229 -26.00 -0.26 7.10
C VAL A 229 -24.71 -1.07 6.95
N ARG A 230 -23.54 -0.42 7.13
CA ARG A 230 -22.22 -1.07 7.12
C ARG A 230 -22.13 -2.19 8.17
N GLN A 231 -22.62 -1.93 9.39
CA GLN A 231 -22.66 -2.92 10.45
C GLN A 231 -23.55 -4.10 10.10
N GLY A 232 -24.74 -3.84 9.54
CA GLY A 232 -25.65 -4.87 9.06
C GLY A 232 -25.01 -5.78 7.99
N ILE A 233 -24.39 -5.17 6.97
CA ILE A 233 -23.67 -5.90 5.91
C ILE A 233 -22.50 -6.70 6.48
N GLY A 234 -21.68 -6.10 7.34
CA GLY A 234 -20.50 -6.73 7.92
C GLY A 234 -20.82 -7.85 8.90
N SER A 235 -22.01 -7.88 9.51
CA SER A 235 -22.46 -8.92 10.42
C SER A 235 -22.79 -10.25 9.70
N ASP A 236 -23.05 -10.21 8.39
CA ASP A 236 -23.19 -11.44 7.61
C ASP A 236 -21.81 -12.11 7.46
N SER A 237 -21.69 -13.34 8.00
CA SER A 237 -20.42 -14.10 8.01
C SER A 237 -19.86 -14.42 6.62
N ARG A 238 -20.69 -14.38 5.58
CA ARG A 238 -20.27 -14.55 4.17
C ARG A 238 -19.55 -13.31 3.64
N ILE A 239 -19.74 -12.15 4.28
CA ILE A 239 -19.18 -10.85 3.88
C ILE A 239 -18.07 -10.43 4.84
N GLY A 240 -18.36 -10.31 6.16
CA GLY A 240 -17.43 -9.83 7.18
C GLY A 240 -17.11 -8.34 7.04
N PHE A 241 -16.41 -7.75 8.01
CA PHE A 241 -16.22 -6.29 8.16
C PHE A 241 -15.07 -5.68 7.34
N GLN A 242 -14.18 -6.52 6.79
CA GLN A 242 -12.98 -6.02 6.11
C GLN A 242 -13.32 -5.26 4.82
N TYR A 243 -12.72 -4.07 4.64
CA TYR A 243 -12.90 -3.22 3.46
C TYR A 243 -14.34 -2.77 3.20
N LEU A 244 -15.13 -2.57 4.27
CA LEU A 244 -16.50 -2.04 4.18
C LEU A 244 -16.61 -0.58 4.67
N TYR A 245 -15.51 0.11 4.94
CA TYR A 245 -15.55 1.51 5.37
C TYR A 245 -15.64 2.43 4.17
N PRO A 246 -16.77 3.18 4.00
CA PRO A 246 -16.82 4.21 2.98
C PRO A 246 -15.88 5.36 3.34
N GLY A 247 -15.34 6.03 2.32
CA GLY A 247 -14.38 7.09 2.52
C GLY A 247 -14.18 7.95 1.28
N CYS A 248 -13.28 8.92 1.34
CA CYS A 248 -12.96 9.85 0.26
C CYS A 248 -12.03 9.25 -0.84
N GLY A 249 -12.11 7.95 -1.05
CA GLY A 249 -11.28 7.22 -2.00
C GLY A 249 -10.09 6.51 -1.36
N PHE A 250 -9.51 5.57 -2.12
CA PHE A 250 -8.34 4.81 -1.73
C PHE A 250 -7.13 5.15 -2.61
N GLY A 251 -5.93 4.94 -2.05
CA GLY A 251 -4.64 5.14 -2.69
C GLY A 251 -3.67 3.99 -2.42
N GLY A 252 -2.37 4.27 -2.57
CA GLY A 252 -1.28 3.31 -2.45
C GLY A 252 -0.88 2.73 -3.80
N GLN A 253 0.35 3.06 -4.25
CA GLN A 253 0.81 2.77 -5.61
C GLN A 253 0.66 1.30 -5.98
N ALA A 254 1.23 0.39 -5.18
CA ALA A 254 1.17 -1.05 -5.48
C ALA A 254 -0.26 -1.60 -5.57
N PHE A 255 -1.21 -1.04 -4.82
CA PHE A 255 -2.62 -1.43 -4.88
C PHE A 255 -3.27 -0.95 -6.17
N LEU A 256 -3.03 0.32 -6.54
CA LEU A 256 -3.56 0.93 -7.75
C LEU A 256 -2.98 0.28 -9.01
N ASP A 257 -1.67 0.04 -9.06
CA ASP A 257 -1.00 -0.60 -10.19
C ASP A 257 -1.54 -2.02 -10.44
N THR A 258 -1.69 -2.80 -9.37
CA THR A 258 -2.26 -4.16 -9.45
C THR A 258 -3.70 -4.13 -9.98
N LEU A 259 -4.52 -3.19 -9.52
CA LEU A 259 -5.89 -3.01 -10.00
C LEU A 259 -5.91 -2.62 -11.48
N HIS A 260 -5.04 -1.69 -11.88
CA HIS A 260 -4.93 -1.23 -13.25
C HIS A 260 -4.46 -2.33 -14.20
N GLN A 261 -3.44 -3.11 -13.78
CA GLN A 261 -2.95 -4.26 -14.53
C GLN A 261 -4.06 -5.28 -14.79
N LEU A 262 -4.75 -5.72 -13.72
CA LEU A 262 -5.85 -6.69 -13.87
C LEU A 262 -6.99 -6.14 -14.73
N THR A 263 -7.30 -4.85 -14.62
CA THR A 263 -8.32 -4.21 -15.46
C THR A 263 -7.95 -4.30 -16.94
N LYS A 264 -6.70 -3.96 -17.29
CA LYS A 264 -6.19 -4.05 -18.68
C LYS A 264 -6.25 -5.48 -19.21
N GLU A 265 -5.80 -6.46 -18.43
CA GLU A 265 -5.80 -7.87 -18.84
C GLU A 265 -7.23 -8.39 -19.10
N LEU A 266 -8.18 -8.05 -18.22
CA LEU A 266 -9.57 -8.43 -18.41
C LEU A 266 -10.23 -7.73 -19.61
N GLU A 267 -9.96 -6.44 -19.81
CA GLU A 267 -10.48 -5.70 -20.98
C GLU A 267 -9.94 -6.28 -22.30
N ALA A 268 -8.66 -6.64 -22.35
CA ALA A 268 -8.05 -7.20 -23.54
C ALA A 268 -8.65 -8.56 -23.93
N HIS A 269 -9.11 -9.37 -22.96
CA HIS A 269 -9.58 -10.73 -23.21
C HIS A 269 -11.09 -10.87 -23.25
N GLN A 270 -11.84 -10.06 -22.51
CA GLN A 270 -13.27 -10.29 -22.27
C GLN A 270 -14.17 -9.04 -22.37
N HIS A 271 -13.63 -7.88 -22.73
CA HIS A 271 -14.36 -6.60 -22.70
C HIS A 271 -15.06 -6.33 -21.34
N SER A 272 -14.47 -6.82 -20.24
CA SER A 272 -15.04 -6.65 -18.89
C SER A 272 -14.96 -5.18 -18.46
N SER A 273 -16.06 -4.64 -17.92
CA SER A 273 -16.15 -3.26 -17.44
C SER A 273 -16.19 -3.13 -15.92
N LEU A 274 -16.32 -4.23 -15.16
CA LEU A 274 -16.49 -4.17 -13.71
C LEU A 274 -15.36 -3.43 -13.00
N LEU A 275 -14.12 -3.88 -13.14
CA LEU A 275 -12.98 -3.24 -12.48
C LEU A 275 -12.67 -1.84 -13.03
N LYS A 276 -12.98 -1.60 -14.29
CA LYS A 276 -12.92 -0.25 -14.86
C LYS A 276 -13.91 0.69 -14.16
N SER A 277 -15.13 0.24 -13.93
CA SER A 277 -16.14 1.01 -13.20
C SER A 277 -15.72 1.26 -11.76
N VAL A 278 -15.10 0.25 -11.10
CA VAL A 278 -14.53 0.38 -9.76
C VAL A 278 -13.42 1.45 -9.72
N TRP A 279 -12.52 1.43 -10.70
CA TRP A 279 -11.48 2.44 -10.85
C TRP A 279 -12.06 3.84 -11.04
N GLN A 280 -12.97 4.01 -12.01
CA GLN A 280 -13.62 5.29 -12.29
C GLN A 280 -14.37 5.82 -11.07
N ARG A 281 -15.04 4.94 -10.33
CA ARG A 281 -15.72 5.29 -9.10
C ARG A 281 -14.76 5.80 -8.03
N ASN A 282 -13.58 5.18 -7.89
CA ASN A 282 -12.57 5.65 -6.96
C ASN A 282 -12.03 7.04 -7.31
N GLU A 283 -11.77 7.30 -8.59
CA GLU A 283 -11.29 8.62 -9.03
C GLU A 283 -12.35 9.71 -8.76
N GLN A 284 -13.64 9.44 -9.04
CA GLN A 284 -14.73 10.35 -8.69
C GLN A 284 -14.85 10.58 -7.18
N GLN A 285 -14.57 9.54 -6.39
CA GLN A 285 -14.66 9.63 -4.93
C GLN A 285 -13.62 10.56 -4.32
N LYS A 286 -12.45 10.71 -4.95
CA LYS A 286 -11.39 11.63 -4.49
C LYS A 286 -11.83 13.09 -4.52
N ASP A 287 -12.76 13.45 -5.37
CA ASP A 287 -13.28 14.82 -5.50
C ASP A 287 -14.43 15.13 -4.53
N MET A 288 -14.94 14.15 -3.81
CA MET A 288 -16.16 14.26 -3.00
C MET A 288 -16.08 15.36 -1.93
N LEU A 289 -14.95 15.48 -1.23
CA LEU A 289 -14.78 16.51 -0.20
C LEU A 289 -14.73 17.91 -0.79
N PHE A 290 -14.06 18.08 -1.94
CA PHE A 290 -14.07 19.33 -2.69
C PHE A 290 -15.49 19.72 -3.14
N GLN A 291 -16.25 18.78 -3.68
CA GLN A 291 -17.63 19.02 -4.12
C GLN A 291 -18.54 19.43 -2.97
N LYS A 292 -18.39 18.83 -1.78
CA LYS A 292 -19.15 19.24 -0.57
C LYS A 292 -18.78 20.67 -0.16
N PHE A 293 -17.49 20.99 -0.12
CA PHE A 293 -17.02 22.34 0.18
C PHE A 293 -17.56 23.37 -0.81
N TRP A 294 -17.48 23.07 -2.11
CA TRP A 294 -18.01 23.90 -3.19
C TRP A 294 -19.52 24.17 -3.04
N ARG A 295 -20.29 23.15 -2.73
CA ARG A 295 -21.75 23.29 -2.51
C ARG A 295 -22.09 24.07 -1.27
N PHE A 296 -21.40 23.84 -0.17
CA PHE A 296 -21.63 24.55 1.09
C PHE A 296 -21.47 26.06 0.93
N TYR A 297 -20.47 26.48 0.19
CA TYR A 297 -20.22 27.91 -0.09
C TYR A 297 -20.87 28.41 -1.37
N GLN A 298 -21.72 27.63 -2.02
CA GLN A 298 -22.42 28.01 -3.27
C GLN A 298 -21.44 28.55 -4.33
N ALA A 299 -20.32 27.88 -4.51
CA ALA A 299 -19.20 28.21 -5.41
C ALA A 299 -18.34 29.44 -4.98
N ASP A 300 -18.69 30.16 -3.91
CA ASP A 300 -17.91 31.30 -3.41
C ASP A 300 -16.80 30.82 -2.46
N ILE A 301 -15.73 30.24 -3.05
CA ILE A 301 -14.61 29.65 -2.31
C ILE A 301 -13.27 30.37 -2.48
N GLN A 302 -13.18 31.31 -3.42
CA GLN A 302 -11.94 32.04 -3.68
C GLN A 302 -11.49 32.82 -2.42
N GLY A 303 -10.20 32.70 -2.09
CA GLY A 303 -9.60 33.38 -0.92
C GLY A 303 -9.94 32.75 0.43
N LYS A 304 -10.69 31.64 0.47
CA LYS A 304 -10.94 30.89 1.69
C LYS A 304 -9.71 30.08 2.11
N SER A 305 -9.69 29.67 3.39
CA SER A 305 -8.64 28.84 3.98
C SER A 305 -9.21 27.52 4.42
N VAL A 306 -8.57 26.40 4.07
CA VAL A 306 -9.00 25.04 4.39
C VAL A 306 -7.90 24.30 5.11
N ALA A 307 -8.22 23.72 6.27
CA ALA A 307 -7.36 22.77 6.95
C ALA A 307 -7.52 21.37 6.34
N ILE A 308 -6.40 20.68 6.08
CA ILE A 308 -6.39 19.27 5.69
C ILE A 308 -5.68 18.48 6.78
N TRP A 309 -6.39 17.52 7.37
CA TRP A 309 -5.83 16.52 8.26
C TRP A 309 -5.58 15.22 7.49
N GLY A 310 -4.29 14.91 7.29
CA GLY A 310 -3.83 13.73 6.59
C GLY A 310 -3.50 13.96 5.12
N GLY A 311 -2.21 13.82 4.81
CA GLY A 311 -1.65 13.83 3.44
C GLY A 311 -1.29 12.43 2.94
N ALA A 312 -0.89 11.53 3.84
CA ALA A 312 -0.58 10.14 3.51
C ALA A 312 -1.81 9.39 2.97
N PHE A 313 -1.61 8.38 2.11
CA PHE A 313 -2.72 7.59 1.58
C PHE A 313 -3.43 6.71 2.63
N LYS A 314 -2.76 6.44 3.76
CA LYS A 314 -3.29 5.77 4.97
C LYS A 314 -2.43 6.09 6.19
N PRO A 315 -2.89 5.79 7.42
CA PRO A 315 -2.10 5.97 8.64
C PRO A 315 -0.81 5.13 8.68
N ASN A 316 0.14 5.57 9.50
CA ASN A 316 1.42 4.92 9.79
C ASN A 316 2.36 4.78 8.59
N THR A 317 2.26 5.66 7.60
CA THR A 317 3.19 5.78 6.47
C THR A 317 3.36 7.25 6.08
N ALA A 318 4.52 7.60 5.50
CA ALA A 318 4.74 8.90 4.88
C ALA A 318 4.40 8.93 3.38
N SER A 319 3.99 7.78 2.81
CA SER A 319 3.70 7.70 1.37
C SER A 319 2.42 8.46 1.02
N ILE A 320 2.54 9.35 0.05
CA ILE A 320 1.44 10.13 -0.52
C ILE A 320 0.91 9.53 -1.83
N SER A 321 1.50 8.44 -2.29
CA SER A 321 1.25 7.88 -3.61
C SER A 321 -0.21 7.47 -3.79
N GLY A 322 -0.89 8.11 -4.75
CA GLY A 322 -2.32 7.92 -5.00
C GLY A 322 -3.24 8.43 -3.87
N SER A 323 -2.71 9.19 -2.90
CA SER A 323 -3.52 9.75 -1.82
C SER A 323 -4.64 10.65 -2.36
N PRO A 324 -5.87 10.51 -1.84
CA PRO A 324 -6.96 11.44 -2.17
C PRO A 324 -6.64 12.90 -1.83
N ALA A 325 -5.73 13.14 -0.88
CA ALA A 325 -5.29 14.49 -0.51
C ALA A 325 -4.65 15.23 -1.68
N ILE A 326 -3.96 14.53 -2.60
CA ILE A 326 -3.31 15.16 -3.75
C ILE A 326 -4.37 15.82 -4.64
N SER A 327 -5.34 15.05 -5.15
CA SER A 327 -6.40 15.57 -6.03
C SER A 327 -7.23 16.67 -5.34
N LEU A 328 -7.49 16.49 -4.04
CA LEU A 328 -8.20 17.48 -3.23
C LEU A 328 -7.43 18.82 -3.16
N ILE A 329 -6.13 18.77 -2.85
CA ILE A 329 -5.27 19.96 -2.76
C ILE A 329 -5.14 20.64 -4.13
N GLU A 330 -4.91 19.87 -5.20
CA GLU A 330 -4.87 20.39 -6.57
C GLU A 330 -6.16 21.17 -6.91
N SER A 331 -7.32 20.61 -6.58
CA SER A 331 -8.61 21.27 -6.81
C SER A 331 -8.77 22.55 -5.98
N LEU A 332 -8.35 22.55 -4.71
CA LEU A 332 -8.42 23.72 -3.84
C LEU A 332 -7.48 24.85 -4.33
N LEU A 333 -6.24 24.53 -4.65
CA LEU A 333 -5.25 25.50 -5.15
C LEU A 333 -5.66 26.10 -6.50
N ALA A 334 -6.22 25.28 -7.41
CA ALA A 334 -6.75 25.76 -8.69
C ALA A 334 -7.85 26.81 -8.54
N HIS A 335 -8.56 26.81 -7.40
CA HIS A 335 -9.61 27.78 -7.07
C HIS A 335 -9.14 28.88 -6.09
N GLN A 336 -7.81 29.05 -5.93
CA GLN A 336 -7.21 30.08 -5.07
C GLN A 336 -7.64 29.96 -3.60
N VAL A 337 -7.83 28.72 -3.12
CA VAL A 337 -8.06 28.40 -1.71
C VAL A 337 -6.72 28.13 -1.06
N THR A 338 -6.46 28.73 0.09
CA THR A 338 -5.25 28.46 0.87
C THR A 338 -5.41 27.14 1.64
N VAL A 339 -4.43 26.25 1.52
CA VAL A 339 -4.43 24.95 2.20
C VAL A 339 -3.46 24.94 3.39
N ARG A 340 -3.96 24.63 4.57
CA ARG A 340 -3.18 24.42 5.79
C ARG A 340 -3.14 22.93 6.09
N LEU A 341 -2.02 22.28 5.76
CA LEU A 341 -1.86 20.83 5.84
C LEU A 341 -1.22 20.43 7.17
N TYR A 342 -1.77 19.42 7.81
CA TYR A 342 -1.11 18.67 8.84
C TYR A 342 -1.24 17.16 8.62
N ASP A 343 -0.09 16.49 8.58
CA ASP A 343 0.04 15.02 8.60
C ASP A 343 1.22 14.65 9.51
N PRO A 344 1.08 13.66 10.39
CA PRO A 344 2.14 13.24 11.31
C PRO A 344 3.45 12.79 10.63
N ALA A 345 3.36 12.33 9.38
CA ALA A 345 4.51 11.76 8.67
C ALA A 345 4.72 12.32 7.25
N ALA A 346 3.66 12.76 6.56
CA ALA A 346 3.69 13.05 5.13
C ALA A 346 3.83 14.54 4.78
N ASN A 347 3.89 15.46 5.77
CA ASN A 347 4.01 16.89 5.52
C ASN A 347 5.14 17.23 4.53
N ARG A 348 6.32 16.63 4.75
CA ARG A 348 7.49 16.86 3.89
C ARG A 348 7.24 16.39 2.46
N ALA A 349 6.75 15.17 2.29
CA ALA A 349 6.50 14.59 0.97
C ALA A 349 5.44 15.39 0.19
N MET A 350 4.41 15.89 0.87
CA MET A 350 3.38 16.75 0.26
C MET A 350 3.96 18.11 -0.16
N LEU A 351 4.77 18.76 0.67
CA LEU A 351 5.43 20.02 0.30
C LEU A 351 6.39 19.85 -0.88
N GLU A 352 7.13 18.74 -0.93
CA GLU A 352 8.02 18.43 -2.05
C GLU A 352 7.22 18.20 -3.34
N TYR A 353 6.07 17.51 -3.26
CA TYR A 353 5.18 17.29 -4.41
C TYR A 353 4.60 18.60 -4.96
N PHE A 354 4.13 19.49 -4.08
CA PHE A 354 3.60 20.81 -4.45
C PHE A 354 4.67 21.91 -4.44
N SER A 355 5.93 21.57 -4.64
CA SER A 355 7.04 22.51 -4.58
C SER A 355 6.83 23.67 -5.55
N GLY A 356 6.84 24.92 -5.01
CA GLY A 356 6.62 26.15 -5.75
C GLY A 356 5.20 26.72 -5.68
N ASP A 357 4.24 26.03 -5.07
CA ASP A 357 2.93 26.61 -4.80
C ASP A 357 2.89 27.27 -3.41
N SER A 358 2.68 28.59 -3.38
CA SER A 358 2.60 29.37 -2.14
C SER A 358 1.26 29.22 -1.41
N GLY A 359 0.29 28.57 -2.03
CA GLY A 359 -1.05 28.35 -1.45
C GLY A 359 -1.12 27.20 -0.44
N ILE A 360 -0.03 26.40 -0.29
CA ILE A 360 0.05 25.32 0.69
C ILE A 360 0.99 25.65 1.85
N ILE A 361 0.52 25.45 3.07
CA ILE A 361 1.24 25.74 4.31
C ILE A 361 1.24 24.46 5.18
N ALA A 362 2.43 23.90 5.44
CA ALA A 362 2.55 22.79 6.38
C ALA A 362 2.51 23.28 7.82
N CYS A 363 1.66 22.68 8.63
CA CYS A 363 1.46 22.96 10.03
C CYS A 363 2.17 21.95 10.93
N GLN A 364 2.48 22.36 12.17
CA GLN A 364 3.19 21.53 13.15
C GLN A 364 2.25 20.69 14.03
N SER A 365 0.95 20.99 14.01
CA SER A 365 -0.07 20.26 14.76
C SER A 365 -1.44 20.37 14.10
N ALA A 366 -2.31 19.43 14.44
CA ALA A 366 -3.71 19.43 14.01
C ALA A 366 -4.44 20.73 14.41
N TYR A 367 -4.23 21.22 15.64
CA TYR A 367 -4.83 22.47 16.10
C TYR A 367 -4.32 23.71 15.41
N GLN A 368 -3.01 23.75 15.04
CA GLN A 368 -2.47 24.85 14.26
C GLN A 368 -3.05 24.88 12.84
N ALA A 369 -3.31 23.72 12.26
CA ALA A 369 -3.85 23.64 10.90
C ALA A 369 -5.23 24.28 10.79
N VAL A 370 -6.07 24.19 11.81
CA VAL A 370 -7.47 24.69 11.79
C VAL A 370 -7.62 26.16 12.17
N GLU A 371 -6.56 26.87 12.60
CA GLU A 371 -6.64 28.28 13.00
C GLU A 371 -7.11 29.15 11.84
N ASP A 372 -8.21 29.89 12.07
CA ASP A 372 -8.85 30.82 11.13
C ASP A 372 -9.29 30.18 9.79
N CYS A 373 -9.50 28.84 9.77
CA CYS A 373 -9.95 28.15 8.58
C CYS A 373 -11.47 28.20 8.39
N ASP A 374 -11.88 28.21 7.13
CA ASP A 374 -13.29 28.16 6.70
C ASP A 374 -13.83 26.72 6.64
N ALA A 375 -12.97 25.72 6.56
CA ALA A 375 -13.32 24.31 6.65
C ALA A 375 -12.15 23.47 7.14
N LEU A 376 -12.48 22.32 7.74
CA LEU A 376 -11.55 21.22 8.01
C LEU A 376 -11.96 20.01 7.16
N MET A 377 -11.02 19.42 6.44
CA MET A 377 -11.19 18.21 5.66
C MET A 377 -10.31 17.10 6.22
N LEU A 378 -10.92 16.03 6.71
CA LEU A 378 -10.20 14.86 7.21
C LEU A 378 -10.05 13.84 6.09
N VAL A 379 -8.82 13.59 5.66
CA VAL A 379 -8.51 12.71 4.52
C VAL A 379 -7.86 11.40 4.95
N THR A 380 -7.06 11.41 6.02
CA THR A 380 -6.39 10.21 6.55
C THR A 380 -6.67 10.06 8.04
N GLU A 381 -7.12 8.88 8.42
CA GLU A 381 -7.60 8.57 9.77
C GLU A 381 -6.47 8.23 10.77
N TRP A 382 -5.51 9.13 10.95
CA TRP A 382 -4.46 8.97 11.96
C TRP A 382 -5.05 8.86 13.36
N LYS A 383 -4.49 7.99 14.20
CA LYS A 383 -5.01 7.76 15.57
C LYS A 383 -5.03 9.02 16.43
N GLU A 384 -4.12 9.95 16.20
CA GLU A 384 -4.08 11.21 16.96
C GLU A 384 -5.30 12.10 16.70
N PHE A 385 -5.96 11.98 15.53
CA PHE A 385 -7.15 12.77 15.22
C PHE A 385 -8.41 12.26 15.94
N TRP A 386 -8.42 10.99 16.37
CA TRP A 386 -9.61 10.38 16.98
C TRP A 386 -10.02 10.98 18.33
N ASN A 387 -9.05 11.52 19.08
CA ASN A 387 -9.26 12.00 20.45
C ASN A 387 -9.05 13.53 20.57
N LEU A 388 -9.13 14.28 19.48
CA LEU A 388 -9.03 15.74 19.54
C LEU A 388 -10.32 16.33 20.12
N ASP A 389 -10.16 17.42 20.87
CA ASP A 389 -11.29 18.20 21.40
C ASP A 389 -11.94 19.00 20.27
N LEU A 390 -13.09 18.54 19.77
CA LEU A 390 -13.81 19.19 18.68
C LEU A 390 -14.36 20.57 19.09
N ALA A 391 -14.65 20.82 20.37
CA ALA A 391 -15.06 22.14 20.80
C ALA A 391 -13.89 23.14 20.72
N GLN A 392 -12.68 22.68 21.06
CA GLN A 392 -11.47 23.48 20.85
C GLN A 392 -11.19 23.72 19.35
N VAL A 393 -11.41 22.71 18.52
CA VAL A 393 -11.30 22.83 17.05
C VAL A 393 -12.28 23.89 16.53
N ALA A 394 -13.56 23.78 16.89
CA ALA A 394 -14.59 24.74 16.51
C ALA A 394 -14.25 26.17 16.93
N GLY A 395 -13.74 26.35 18.16
CA GLY A 395 -13.37 27.66 18.69
C GLY A 395 -12.16 28.32 18.01
N LYS A 396 -11.35 27.56 17.25
CA LYS A 396 -10.20 28.07 16.49
C LYS A 396 -10.53 28.39 15.02
N MET A 397 -11.61 27.84 14.50
CA MET A 397 -12.00 28.00 13.10
C MET A 397 -12.81 29.29 12.89
N HIS A 398 -12.63 29.89 11.71
CA HIS A 398 -13.50 30.98 11.26
C HIS A 398 -14.93 30.44 10.97
N GLN A 399 -15.03 29.31 10.28
CA GLN A 399 -16.27 28.57 10.05
C GLN A 399 -16.07 27.11 10.50
N PRO A 400 -16.75 26.62 11.53
CA PRO A 400 -16.56 25.27 12.07
C PRO A 400 -17.23 24.18 11.21
N LEU A 401 -16.83 24.10 9.93
CA LEU A 401 -17.27 23.08 8.98
C LEU A 401 -16.25 21.94 8.97
N LEU A 402 -16.69 20.73 9.35
CA LEU A 402 -15.88 19.50 9.24
C LEU A 402 -16.44 18.60 8.14
N LEU A 403 -15.65 18.36 7.11
CA LEU A 403 -15.89 17.39 6.06
C LEU A 403 -15.03 16.14 6.36
N ASP A 404 -15.66 15.12 6.92
CA ASP A 404 -14.98 13.92 7.39
C ASP A 404 -14.96 12.84 6.30
N GLY A 405 -13.86 12.73 5.60
CA GLY A 405 -13.65 11.74 4.53
C GLY A 405 -13.40 10.31 5.03
N ARG A 406 -13.40 10.06 6.35
CA ARG A 406 -13.10 8.75 6.95
C ARG A 406 -14.14 8.30 7.99
N ASN A 407 -15.13 9.14 8.27
CA ASN A 407 -16.20 8.86 9.23
C ASN A 407 -15.68 8.49 10.64
N ILE A 408 -14.60 9.14 11.09
CA ILE A 408 -14.02 8.82 12.41
C ILE A 408 -14.79 9.46 13.58
N TYR A 409 -15.56 10.50 13.30
CA TYR A 409 -16.32 11.18 14.33
C TYR A 409 -17.80 10.80 14.33
N ASP A 410 -18.37 10.79 15.53
CA ASP A 410 -19.81 10.67 15.68
C ASP A 410 -20.48 12.01 15.33
N PRO A 411 -21.53 12.03 14.46
CA PRO A 411 -22.18 13.26 14.03
C PRO A 411 -22.82 14.05 15.19
N GLU A 412 -23.38 13.37 16.19
CA GLU A 412 -24.01 14.04 17.33
C GLU A 412 -22.96 14.65 18.25
N TYR A 413 -21.84 13.94 18.49
CA TYR A 413 -20.71 14.49 19.22
C TYR A 413 -20.14 15.75 18.53
N ALA A 414 -19.97 15.72 17.21
CA ALA A 414 -19.52 16.87 16.46
C ALA A 414 -20.50 18.05 16.56
N ARG A 415 -21.81 17.78 16.43
CA ARG A 415 -22.87 18.79 16.56
C ARG A 415 -22.89 19.47 17.94
N VAL A 416 -22.82 18.70 19.03
CA VAL A 416 -22.81 19.29 20.39
C VAL A 416 -21.51 20.03 20.70
N SER A 417 -20.44 19.73 19.99
CA SER A 417 -19.15 20.46 20.03
C SER A 417 -19.14 21.75 19.20
N GLY A 418 -20.25 22.11 18.56
CA GLY A 418 -20.36 23.32 17.74
C GLY A 418 -19.85 23.17 16.30
N ILE A 419 -19.66 21.94 15.82
CA ILE A 419 -19.20 21.63 14.46
C ILE A 419 -20.38 21.39 13.53
N ILE A 420 -20.35 21.99 12.33
CA ILE A 420 -21.18 21.58 11.19
C ILE A 420 -20.48 20.37 10.58
N TYR A 421 -21.06 19.19 10.75
CA TYR A 421 -20.45 17.92 10.36
C TYR A 421 -21.10 17.31 9.14
N SER A 422 -20.29 16.92 8.16
CA SER A 422 -20.70 16.10 7.02
C SER A 422 -19.66 15.03 6.73
N GLY A 423 -20.03 13.77 6.91
CA GLY A 423 -19.23 12.59 6.60
C GLY A 423 -19.57 11.98 5.24
N VAL A 424 -19.07 10.78 4.98
CA VAL A 424 -19.36 9.97 3.79
C VAL A 424 -20.60 9.11 4.05
N GLY A 425 -21.76 9.53 3.53
CA GLY A 425 -23.02 8.82 3.79
C GLY A 425 -23.57 9.00 5.20
N ARG A 426 -23.15 10.07 5.93
CA ARG A 426 -23.66 10.35 7.27
C ARG A 426 -23.46 11.81 7.68
N GLY A 427 -24.20 12.24 8.70
CA GLY A 427 -24.19 13.62 9.17
C GLY A 427 -25.08 14.51 8.31
N GLN A 428 -24.79 15.81 8.31
CA GLN A 428 -25.55 16.78 7.53
C GLN A 428 -25.32 16.60 6.04
N THR A 429 -26.38 16.53 5.26
CA THR A 429 -26.29 16.52 3.80
C THR A 429 -25.91 17.92 3.29
N ILE A 430 -24.85 18.00 2.49
CA ILE A 430 -24.31 19.22 1.88
C ILE A 430 -24.24 19.06 0.37
#